data_43ab4aa8808aff80ff1cbaee688c5b2e
#
_entry.id   43ab4aa8808aff80ff1cbaee688c5b2e
#
_cell.length_a   1.000
_cell.length_b   1.000
_cell.length_c   1.000
_cell.angle_alpha   90.00
_cell.angle_beta   90.00
_cell.angle_gamma   90.00
#
_symmetry.space_group_name_H-M   'P 1'
#
loop_
_entity.id
_entity.type
_entity.pdbx_description
1 polymer ?
#
loop_
_entity_poly.entity_id
_entity_poly.type
_entity_poly.pdbx_seq_one_letter_code
_entity_poly.pdbx_strand_id
1 'polypeptide(L)'
;MGYVDVVIPRGGRRLIDFVRDNARIPCIETGAGVVNTYFDKAGDLEMGKAIVFNAKTRRVSVCNALDCLIVHSARLGDLPALCAPLVAKNVTIYADERSFAVLKDVYPLVCPARPDSFGTEFMDYKMAVRTVDSLQEAMDHIAEYGSGHSESIVTDDPAAAEAFQASVDAACVYVNAPTSFTDGAQFGLGAEIGISTQKLGARGPMGLEALTTYKWLINGHGQTRP
;
A
#
# COMPACT_ATOMS: atom_id res chain seq x y z
N MET A 1 -6.47 29.26 -20.16
CA MET A 1 -5.77 28.10 -19.60
C MET A 1 -4.23 28.25 -19.59
N GLY A 2 -3.70 29.46 -19.75
CA GLY A 2 -2.25 29.72 -19.83
C GLY A 2 -1.55 29.96 -18.49
N TYR A 3 -2.19 29.68 -17.35
CA TYR A 3 -1.65 30.04 -16.02
C TYR A 3 -1.57 28.86 -15.04
N VAL A 4 -1.92 27.66 -15.47
CA VAL A 4 -1.89 26.46 -14.63
C VAL A 4 -1.16 25.35 -15.39
N ASP A 5 -0.08 24.84 -14.82
CA ASP A 5 0.80 23.84 -15.42
C ASP A 5 0.43 22.42 -14.99
N VAL A 6 -0.15 22.27 -13.77
CA VAL A 6 -0.54 20.97 -13.20
C VAL A 6 -1.76 21.12 -12.32
N VAL A 7 -2.61 20.09 -12.29
CA VAL A 7 -3.71 19.97 -11.34
C VAL A 7 -3.49 18.77 -10.43
N ILE A 8 -3.74 18.94 -9.14
CA ILE A 8 -3.63 17.89 -8.11
C ILE A 8 -5.00 17.78 -7.42
N PRO A 9 -5.87 16.87 -7.87
CA PRO A 9 -7.19 16.72 -7.28
C PRO A 9 -7.09 16.15 -5.86
N ARG A 10 -7.90 16.68 -4.95
CA ARG A 10 -8.02 16.21 -3.57
C ARG A 10 -9.50 15.97 -3.26
N GLY A 11 -9.82 14.80 -2.71
CA GLY A 11 -11.20 14.44 -2.37
C GLY A 11 -11.48 12.95 -2.54
N GLY A 12 -12.74 12.58 -2.64
CA GLY A 12 -13.14 11.20 -2.86
C GLY A 12 -12.82 10.72 -4.30
N ARG A 13 -12.75 9.40 -4.47
CA ARG A 13 -12.39 8.72 -5.73
C ARG A 13 -13.13 9.27 -6.96
N ARG A 14 -14.45 9.49 -6.86
CA ARG A 14 -15.24 10.07 -7.98
C ARG A 14 -14.72 11.41 -8.49
N LEU A 15 -14.27 12.29 -7.58
CA LEU A 15 -13.72 13.58 -7.98
C LEU A 15 -12.35 13.42 -8.65
N ILE A 16 -11.51 12.55 -8.08
CA ILE A 16 -10.17 12.29 -8.62
C ILE A 16 -10.27 11.68 -10.02
N ASP A 17 -11.10 10.66 -10.19
CA ASP A 17 -11.34 10.02 -11.49
C ASP A 17 -11.91 11.05 -12.51
N PHE A 18 -12.88 11.86 -12.10
CA PHE A 18 -13.44 12.89 -12.98
C PHE A 18 -12.38 13.90 -13.44
N VAL A 19 -11.53 14.38 -12.53
CA VAL A 19 -10.47 15.33 -12.90
C VAL A 19 -9.44 14.67 -13.81
N ARG A 20 -8.99 13.44 -13.49
CA ARG A 20 -8.06 12.67 -14.32
C ARG A 20 -8.58 12.52 -15.76
N ASP A 21 -9.84 12.13 -15.90
CA ASP A 21 -10.41 11.80 -17.19
C ASP A 21 -10.80 13.04 -18.04
N ASN A 22 -10.94 14.21 -17.41
CA ASN A 22 -11.41 15.43 -18.07
C ASN A 22 -10.38 16.59 -18.10
N ALA A 23 -9.30 16.50 -17.34
CA ALA A 23 -8.28 17.56 -17.33
C ALA A 23 -7.56 17.65 -18.69
N ARG A 24 -7.36 18.88 -19.16
CA ARG A 24 -6.59 19.17 -20.39
C ARG A 24 -5.15 19.61 -20.11
N ILE A 25 -4.75 19.57 -18.85
CA ILE A 25 -3.40 19.82 -18.35
C ILE A 25 -2.95 18.62 -17.54
N PRO A 26 -1.65 18.41 -17.34
CA PRO A 26 -1.14 17.32 -16.52
C PRO A 26 -1.85 17.24 -15.18
N CYS A 27 -2.24 16.02 -14.81
CA CYS A 27 -2.89 15.73 -13.52
C CYS A 27 -1.99 14.81 -12.72
N ILE A 28 -1.71 15.17 -11.47
CA ILE A 28 -1.06 14.28 -10.51
C ILE A 28 -2.14 13.79 -9.55
N GLU A 29 -2.52 12.53 -9.70
CA GLU A 29 -3.54 11.96 -8.83
C GLU A 29 -2.93 11.31 -7.58
N THR A 30 -3.59 11.55 -6.46
CA THR A 30 -3.40 10.81 -5.22
C THR A 30 -4.47 9.72 -5.21
N GLY A 31 -4.10 8.50 -5.60
CA GLY A 31 -5.03 7.38 -5.73
C GLY A 31 -5.59 6.89 -4.39
N ALA A 32 -6.58 5.99 -4.45
CA ALA A 32 -7.01 5.22 -3.29
C ALA A 32 -5.85 4.34 -2.79
N GLY A 33 -5.77 4.15 -1.48
CA GLY A 33 -4.74 3.32 -0.87
C GLY A 33 -5.28 1.95 -0.48
N VAL A 34 -5.43 1.01 -1.43
CA VAL A 34 -5.61 -0.40 -1.07
C VAL A 34 -4.24 -0.99 -0.81
N VAL A 35 -3.96 -1.31 0.45
CA VAL A 35 -2.63 -1.63 0.98
C VAL A 35 -2.59 -3.05 1.50
N ASN A 36 -1.56 -3.81 1.12
CA ASN A 36 -1.41 -5.20 1.54
C ASN A 36 -0.14 -5.43 2.37
N THR A 37 -0.21 -6.40 3.27
CA THR A 37 0.95 -6.97 3.94
C THR A 37 0.93 -8.48 3.76
N TYR A 38 1.97 -9.03 3.17
CA TYR A 38 2.15 -10.47 3.02
C TYR A 38 2.99 -11.04 4.17
N PHE A 39 2.41 -11.98 4.90
CA PHE A 39 3.11 -12.79 5.91
C PHE A 39 3.57 -14.09 5.26
N ASP A 40 4.85 -14.14 4.96
CA ASP A 40 5.49 -15.24 4.26
C ASP A 40 5.65 -16.50 5.12
N LYS A 41 5.92 -17.64 4.47
CA LYS A 41 6.26 -18.90 5.16
C LYS A 41 7.45 -18.78 6.13
N ALA A 42 8.40 -17.92 5.81
CA ALA A 42 9.59 -17.63 6.62
C ALA A 42 9.45 -16.39 7.51
N GLY A 43 8.23 -15.85 7.69
CA GLY A 43 8.01 -14.67 8.53
C GLY A 43 8.17 -14.95 10.02
N ASP A 44 8.84 -14.06 10.77
CA ASP A 44 8.84 -14.10 12.22
C ASP A 44 7.47 -13.69 12.79
N LEU A 45 6.94 -14.50 13.70
CA LEU A 45 5.58 -14.29 14.22
C LEU A 45 5.47 -13.02 15.06
N GLU A 46 6.43 -12.75 15.95
CA GLU A 46 6.36 -11.60 16.84
C GLU A 46 6.55 -10.29 16.06
N MET A 47 7.44 -10.29 15.09
CA MET A 47 7.59 -9.18 14.13
C MET A 47 6.30 -8.97 13.33
N GLY A 48 5.71 -10.03 12.79
CA GLY A 48 4.45 -9.98 12.03
C GLY A 48 3.30 -9.40 12.85
N LYS A 49 3.13 -9.81 14.10
CA LYS A 49 2.13 -9.25 15.04
C LYS A 49 2.29 -7.75 15.21
N ALA A 50 3.53 -7.30 15.45
CA ALA A 50 3.82 -5.88 15.65
C ALA A 50 3.55 -5.06 14.38
N ILE A 51 3.98 -5.55 13.21
CA ILE A 51 3.81 -4.90 11.91
C ILE A 51 2.33 -4.81 11.55
N VAL A 52 1.59 -5.92 11.60
CA VAL A 52 0.16 -5.97 11.25
C VAL A 52 -0.67 -5.07 12.18
N PHE A 53 -0.39 -5.14 13.49
CA PHE A 53 -1.07 -4.27 14.46
C PHE A 53 -0.81 -2.80 14.19
N ASN A 54 0.46 -2.42 13.97
CA ASN A 54 0.82 -1.02 13.66
C ASN A 54 0.19 -0.55 12.36
N ALA A 55 0.35 -1.32 11.27
CA ALA A 55 -0.14 -0.97 9.95
C ALA A 55 -1.68 -0.79 9.94
N LYS A 56 -2.42 -1.61 10.70
CA LYS A 56 -3.89 -1.51 10.75
C LYS A 56 -4.40 -0.49 11.76
N THR A 57 -3.76 -0.32 12.92
CA THR A 57 -4.40 0.37 14.06
C THR A 57 -3.80 1.70 14.44
N ARG A 58 -2.62 2.08 13.93
CA ARG A 58 -1.99 3.37 14.21
C ARG A 58 -2.91 4.52 13.81
N ARG A 59 -3.45 4.48 12.59
CA ARG A 59 -4.44 5.43 12.09
C ARG A 59 -5.19 4.81 10.91
N VAL A 60 -6.45 4.52 11.08
CA VAL A 60 -7.25 3.79 10.07
C VAL A 60 -7.74 4.67 8.91
N SER A 61 -7.85 5.99 9.12
CA SER A 61 -8.41 6.94 8.14
C SER A 61 -7.33 7.56 7.24
N VAL A 62 -6.30 6.80 6.89
CA VAL A 62 -5.22 7.22 5.98
C VAL A 62 -4.94 6.14 4.94
N CYS A 63 -4.48 6.58 3.78
CA CYS A 63 -4.28 5.72 2.60
C CYS A 63 -3.17 4.67 2.73
N ASN A 64 -2.31 4.75 3.76
CA ASN A 64 -1.25 3.77 4.05
C ASN A 64 -1.65 2.73 5.10
N ALA A 65 -2.90 2.76 5.59
CA ALA A 65 -3.40 1.78 6.55
C ALA A 65 -3.61 0.42 5.87
N LEU A 66 -3.29 -0.66 6.59
CA LEU A 66 -3.44 -2.02 6.07
C LEU A 66 -4.92 -2.35 5.76
N ASP A 67 -5.20 -2.80 4.55
CA ASP A 67 -6.52 -3.24 4.13
C ASP A 67 -6.61 -4.75 3.93
N CYS A 68 -5.53 -5.40 3.47
CA CYS A 68 -5.52 -6.85 3.33
C CYS A 68 -4.24 -7.47 3.89
N LEU A 69 -4.40 -8.40 4.83
CA LEU A 69 -3.34 -9.29 5.27
C LEU A 69 -3.37 -10.56 4.41
N ILE A 70 -2.30 -10.79 3.67
CA ILE A 70 -2.10 -12.00 2.87
C ILE A 70 -1.24 -12.96 3.69
N VAL A 71 -1.67 -14.21 3.88
CA VAL A 71 -0.96 -15.18 4.72
C VAL A 71 -0.61 -16.42 3.90
N HIS A 72 0.65 -16.85 3.98
CA HIS A 72 1.06 -18.12 3.38
C HIS A 72 0.36 -19.29 4.09
N SER A 73 -0.17 -20.24 3.35
CA SER A 73 -0.96 -21.37 3.87
C SER A 73 -0.23 -22.21 4.91
N ALA A 74 1.09 -22.38 4.78
CA ALA A 74 1.92 -23.03 5.78
C ALA A 74 1.91 -22.32 7.16
N ARG A 75 1.44 -21.09 7.24
CA ARG A 75 1.40 -20.25 8.44
C ARG A 75 -0.03 -19.97 8.93
N LEU A 76 -1.03 -20.69 8.40
CA LEU A 76 -2.42 -20.57 8.87
C LEU A 76 -2.57 -20.88 10.35
N GLY A 77 -1.75 -21.78 10.91
CA GLY A 77 -1.74 -22.07 12.35
C GLY A 77 -1.32 -20.88 13.22
N ASP A 78 -0.56 -19.93 12.67
CA ASP A 78 -0.13 -18.71 13.37
C ASP A 78 -1.13 -17.56 13.24
N LEU A 79 -2.09 -17.65 12.32
CA LEU A 79 -3.04 -16.58 12.02
C LEU A 79 -3.84 -16.11 13.25
N PRO A 80 -4.32 -16.97 14.17
CA PRO A 80 -4.96 -16.53 15.41
C PRO A 80 -4.04 -15.65 16.27
N ALA A 81 -2.78 -16.04 16.43
CA ALA A 81 -1.81 -15.27 17.20
C ALA A 81 -1.46 -13.95 16.51
N LEU A 82 -1.32 -13.95 15.18
CA LEU A 82 -1.04 -12.78 14.35
C LEU A 82 -2.16 -11.73 14.48
N CYS A 83 -3.42 -12.18 14.53
CA CYS A 83 -4.59 -11.30 14.62
C CYS A 83 -4.98 -10.94 16.06
N ALA A 84 -4.53 -11.67 17.07
CA ALA A 84 -4.96 -11.47 18.47
C ALA A 84 -4.83 -10.01 18.97
N PRO A 85 -3.75 -9.25 18.67
CA PRO A 85 -3.64 -7.87 19.12
C PRO A 85 -4.74 -6.94 18.56
N LEU A 86 -5.30 -7.26 17.39
CA LEU A 86 -6.32 -6.46 16.71
C LEU A 86 -7.66 -6.43 17.47
N VAL A 87 -7.92 -7.41 18.33
CA VAL A 87 -9.12 -7.49 19.18
C VAL A 87 -9.22 -6.25 20.08
N ALA A 88 -8.09 -5.74 20.60
CA ALA A 88 -8.06 -4.57 21.46
C ALA A 88 -8.57 -3.27 20.76
N LYS A 89 -8.64 -3.28 19.44
CA LYS A 89 -9.15 -2.17 18.61
C LYS A 89 -10.47 -2.51 17.90
N ASN A 90 -11.09 -3.65 18.25
CA ASN A 90 -12.33 -4.12 17.63
C ASN A 90 -12.25 -4.18 16.09
N VAL A 91 -11.11 -4.63 15.55
CA VAL A 91 -10.95 -4.76 14.10
C VAL A 91 -11.84 -5.89 13.58
N THR A 92 -12.71 -5.58 12.62
CA THR A 92 -13.48 -6.61 11.91
C THR A 92 -12.64 -7.21 10.79
N ILE A 93 -12.56 -8.54 10.74
CA ILE A 93 -11.80 -9.30 9.73
C ILE A 93 -12.76 -9.95 8.75
N TYR A 94 -12.58 -9.69 7.46
CA TYR A 94 -13.23 -10.39 6.36
C TYR A 94 -12.25 -11.43 5.82
N ALA A 95 -12.47 -12.69 6.19
CA ALA A 95 -11.53 -13.78 5.94
C ALA A 95 -11.99 -14.67 4.78
N ASP A 96 -11.05 -15.09 3.91
CA ASP A 96 -11.34 -16.14 2.94
C ASP A 96 -11.70 -17.46 3.63
N GLU A 97 -12.14 -18.46 2.88
CA GLU A 97 -12.63 -19.73 3.44
C GLU A 97 -11.62 -20.39 4.37
N ARG A 98 -10.33 -20.44 3.97
CA ARG A 98 -9.25 -21.09 4.75
C ARG A 98 -8.94 -20.32 6.04
N SER A 99 -8.81 -19.01 5.92
CA SER A 99 -8.56 -18.11 7.06
C SER A 99 -9.77 -18.05 8.00
N PHE A 100 -10.99 -18.03 7.46
CA PHE A 100 -12.21 -18.04 8.24
C PHE A 100 -12.35 -19.31 9.08
N ALA A 101 -12.05 -20.47 8.49
CA ALA A 101 -12.11 -21.75 9.21
C ALA A 101 -11.21 -21.77 10.45
N VAL A 102 -10.06 -21.06 10.41
CA VAL A 102 -9.11 -21.00 11.53
C VAL A 102 -9.49 -19.92 12.55
N LEU A 103 -10.12 -18.82 12.11
CA LEU A 103 -10.43 -17.66 12.97
C LEU A 103 -11.81 -17.72 13.65
N LYS A 104 -12.79 -18.41 13.05
CA LYS A 104 -14.22 -18.32 13.44
C LYS A 104 -14.51 -18.61 14.91
N ASP A 105 -13.73 -19.48 15.56
CA ASP A 105 -13.96 -19.90 16.94
C ASP A 105 -13.05 -19.17 17.94
N VAL A 106 -12.09 -18.37 17.47
CA VAL A 106 -11.05 -17.74 18.31
C VAL A 106 -10.93 -16.22 18.14
N TYR A 107 -11.48 -15.66 17.05
CA TYR A 107 -11.47 -14.21 16.80
C TYR A 107 -12.92 -13.68 16.81
N PRO A 108 -13.27 -12.71 17.70
CA PRO A 108 -14.68 -12.37 17.96
C PRO A 108 -15.39 -11.63 16.82
N LEU A 109 -14.64 -10.91 15.98
CA LEU A 109 -15.17 -10.05 14.91
C LEU A 109 -14.69 -10.53 13.54
N VAL A 110 -14.89 -11.81 13.23
CA VAL A 110 -14.57 -12.37 11.91
C VAL A 110 -15.85 -12.66 11.12
N CYS A 111 -15.80 -12.32 9.82
CA CYS A 111 -16.87 -12.58 8.85
C CYS A 111 -16.27 -13.25 7.61
N PRO A 112 -17.05 -14.02 6.84
CA PRO A 112 -16.62 -14.50 5.55
C PRO A 112 -16.36 -13.30 4.61
N ALA A 113 -15.24 -13.35 3.88
CA ALA A 113 -14.93 -12.36 2.85
C ALA A 113 -15.91 -12.44 1.67
N ARG A 114 -16.16 -11.31 1.03
CA ARG A 114 -16.84 -11.20 -0.26
C ARG A 114 -15.80 -10.90 -1.34
N PRO A 115 -16.12 -11.07 -2.62
CA PRO A 115 -15.18 -10.76 -3.70
C PRO A 115 -14.65 -9.32 -3.67
N ASP A 116 -15.49 -8.36 -3.26
CA ASP A 116 -15.13 -6.94 -3.13
C ASP A 116 -14.29 -6.62 -1.89
N SER A 117 -14.19 -7.53 -0.91
CA SER A 117 -13.43 -7.30 0.32
C SER A 117 -11.93 -7.12 0.07
N PHE A 118 -11.37 -7.74 -0.96
CA PHE A 118 -9.92 -7.73 -1.22
C PHE A 118 -9.42 -6.46 -1.90
N GLY A 119 -10.26 -5.76 -2.68
CA GLY A 119 -9.93 -4.50 -3.35
C GLY A 119 -10.56 -3.27 -2.68
N THR A 120 -10.93 -3.38 -1.40
CA THR A 120 -11.59 -2.29 -0.66
C THR A 120 -10.59 -1.54 0.21
N GLU A 121 -10.50 -0.22 0.02
CA GLU A 121 -9.90 0.71 0.97
C GLU A 121 -10.92 0.93 2.11
N PHE A 122 -10.70 0.30 3.26
CA PHE A 122 -11.70 0.29 4.33
C PHE A 122 -11.83 1.61 5.10
N MET A 123 -10.74 2.34 5.27
CA MET A 123 -10.69 3.61 6.03
C MET A 123 -11.30 3.49 7.44
N ASP A 124 -11.30 2.27 8.00
CA ASP A 124 -11.95 1.92 9.26
C ASP A 124 -11.20 0.76 9.95
N TYR A 125 -11.59 0.41 11.16
CA TYR A 125 -11.12 -0.78 11.86
C TYR A 125 -11.69 -2.05 11.21
N LYS A 126 -11.40 -2.22 9.92
CA LYS A 126 -11.79 -3.35 9.08
C LYS A 126 -10.63 -3.76 8.20
N MET A 127 -10.48 -5.03 7.92
CA MET A 127 -9.48 -5.54 6.98
C MET A 127 -9.92 -6.87 6.40
N ALA A 128 -9.37 -7.22 5.24
CA ALA A 128 -9.49 -8.54 4.66
C ALA A 128 -8.32 -9.44 5.09
N VAL A 129 -8.52 -10.75 5.04
CA VAL A 129 -7.46 -11.76 5.15
C VAL A 129 -7.57 -12.73 3.99
N ARG A 130 -6.48 -12.90 3.26
CA ARG A 130 -6.34 -13.81 2.12
C ARG A 130 -5.29 -14.86 2.39
N THR A 131 -5.58 -16.12 2.10
CA THR A 131 -4.61 -17.23 2.15
C THR A 131 -4.07 -17.53 0.76
N VAL A 132 -2.76 -17.71 0.65
CA VAL A 132 -2.06 -18.06 -0.60
C VAL A 132 -1.10 -19.21 -0.38
N ASP A 133 -0.74 -19.93 -1.44
CA ASP A 133 0.14 -21.11 -1.34
C ASP A 133 1.58 -20.81 -1.78
N SER A 134 1.84 -19.61 -2.28
CA SER A 134 3.17 -19.18 -2.72
C SER A 134 3.36 -17.66 -2.66
N LEU A 135 4.62 -17.23 -2.72
CA LEU A 135 5.00 -15.83 -2.92
C LEU A 135 4.43 -15.28 -4.23
N GLN A 136 4.42 -16.10 -5.31
CA GLN A 136 3.87 -15.66 -6.59
C GLN A 136 2.37 -15.35 -6.48
N GLU A 137 1.58 -16.21 -5.84
CA GLU A 137 0.16 -15.94 -5.62
C GLU A 137 -0.09 -14.68 -4.77
N ALA A 138 0.81 -14.38 -3.81
CA ALA A 138 0.72 -13.15 -3.04
C ALA A 138 0.96 -11.92 -3.93
N MET A 139 1.96 -11.97 -4.80
CA MET A 139 2.25 -10.90 -5.76
C MET A 139 1.14 -10.74 -6.80
N ASP A 140 0.57 -11.85 -7.29
CA ASP A 140 -0.57 -11.83 -8.22
C ASP A 140 -1.81 -11.19 -7.57
N HIS A 141 -2.08 -11.54 -6.30
CA HIS A 141 -3.16 -10.90 -5.54
C HIS A 141 -2.94 -9.39 -5.38
N ILE A 142 -1.73 -8.97 -5.06
CA ILE A 142 -1.36 -7.55 -4.97
C ILE A 142 -1.55 -6.84 -6.32
N ALA A 143 -1.15 -7.48 -7.41
CA ALA A 143 -1.31 -6.93 -8.76
C ALA A 143 -2.78 -6.77 -9.16
N GLU A 144 -3.65 -7.68 -8.73
CA GLU A 144 -5.08 -7.66 -9.04
C GLU A 144 -5.87 -6.66 -8.17
N TYR A 145 -5.60 -6.63 -6.86
CA TYR A 145 -6.42 -5.92 -5.87
C TYR A 145 -5.75 -4.68 -5.27
N GLY A 146 -4.42 -4.57 -5.35
CA GLY A 146 -3.67 -3.43 -4.83
C GLY A 146 -3.88 -2.16 -5.64
N SER A 147 -3.64 -1.02 -5.02
CA SER A 147 -3.72 0.29 -5.68
C SER A 147 -2.37 0.80 -6.21
N GLY A 148 -1.28 0.04 -6.02
CA GLY A 148 0.08 0.48 -6.31
C GLY A 148 0.61 1.53 -5.33
N HIS A 149 -0.01 1.65 -4.14
CA HIS A 149 0.36 2.63 -3.13
C HIS A 149 1.52 2.14 -2.25
N SER A 150 1.28 1.17 -1.39
CA SER A 150 2.26 0.67 -0.43
C SER A 150 2.00 -0.81 -0.15
N GLU A 151 3.04 -1.61 -0.26
CA GLU A 151 2.97 -3.05 -0.08
C GLU A 151 4.10 -3.51 0.85
N SER A 152 3.86 -4.53 1.67
CA SER A 152 4.86 -5.03 2.60
C SER A 152 4.92 -6.56 2.58
N ILE A 153 6.13 -7.10 2.80
CA ILE A 153 6.35 -8.51 3.11
C ILE A 153 7.00 -8.65 4.48
N VAL A 154 6.57 -9.64 5.24
CA VAL A 154 7.23 -10.06 6.49
C VAL A 154 7.87 -11.42 6.24
N THR A 155 9.20 -11.46 6.20
CA THR A 155 9.98 -12.67 5.89
C THR A 155 11.40 -12.58 6.42
N ASP A 156 11.97 -13.72 6.83
CA ASP A 156 13.39 -13.89 7.14
C ASP A 156 14.15 -14.53 5.96
N ASP A 157 13.49 -14.80 4.82
CA ASP A 157 14.11 -15.29 3.60
C ASP A 157 14.55 -14.11 2.71
N PRO A 158 15.88 -13.86 2.57
CA PRO A 158 16.38 -12.75 1.74
C PRO A 158 15.99 -12.86 0.26
N ALA A 159 15.87 -14.09 -0.26
CA ALA A 159 15.51 -14.31 -1.66
C ALA A 159 14.03 -13.96 -1.90
N ALA A 160 13.15 -14.29 -0.95
CA ALA A 160 11.74 -13.89 -1.00
C ALA A 160 11.59 -12.36 -0.89
N ALA A 161 12.36 -11.72 -0.01
CA ALA A 161 12.39 -10.28 0.17
C ALA A 161 12.82 -9.56 -1.13
N GLU A 162 13.93 -9.98 -1.74
CA GLU A 162 14.44 -9.42 -3.01
C GLU A 162 13.44 -9.62 -4.15
N ALA A 163 12.89 -10.82 -4.30
CA ALA A 163 11.90 -11.12 -5.33
C ALA A 163 10.63 -10.26 -5.18
N PHE A 164 10.15 -10.08 -3.95
CA PHE A 164 9.00 -9.23 -3.66
C PHE A 164 9.27 -7.77 -4.03
N GLN A 165 10.40 -7.21 -3.57
CA GLN A 165 10.77 -5.82 -3.87
C GLN A 165 11.00 -5.56 -5.35
N ALA A 166 11.55 -6.52 -6.08
CA ALA A 166 11.81 -6.40 -7.51
C ALA A 166 10.54 -6.51 -8.38
N SER A 167 9.55 -7.28 -7.92
CA SER A 167 8.39 -7.65 -8.75
C SER A 167 7.12 -6.86 -8.43
N VAL A 168 6.95 -6.40 -7.19
CA VAL A 168 5.74 -5.67 -6.78
C VAL A 168 5.78 -4.24 -7.30
N ASP A 169 4.81 -3.89 -8.14
CA ASP A 169 4.71 -2.57 -8.77
C ASP A 169 3.89 -1.61 -7.90
N ALA A 170 4.48 -1.14 -6.81
CA ALA A 170 3.91 -0.13 -5.93
C ALA A 170 4.86 1.06 -5.73
N ALA A 171 4.33 2.18 -5.27
CA ALA A 171 5.12 3.38 -4.99
C ALA A 171 6.11 3.15 -3.84
N CYS A 172 5.72 2.35 -2.84
CA CYS A 172 6.55 1.98 -1.71
C CYS A 172 6.45 0.48 -1.44
N VAL A 173 7.59 -0.22 -1.42
CA VAL A 173 7.65 -1.67 -1.17
C VAL A 173 8.57 -1.92 0.02
N TYR A 174 7.99 -2.50 1.07
CA TYR A 174 8.64 -2.71 2.36
C TYR A 174 8.99 -4.17 2.60
N VAL A 175 10.10 -4.38 3.28
CA VAL A 175 10.46 -5.65 3.91
C VAL A 175 10.54 -5.44 5.41
N ASN A 176 9.82 -6.23 6.18
CA ASN A 176 9.85 -6.25 7.65
C ASN A 176 9.57 -4.88 8.29
N ALA A 177 8.71 -4.08 7.66
CA ALA A 177 8.26 -2.80 8.17
C ALA A 177 6.80 -2.54 7.79
N PRO A 178 6.03 -1.82 8.63
CA PRO A 178 4.65 -1.50 8.34
C PRO A 178 4.55 -0.40 7.27
N THR A 179 3.52 -0.50 6.44
CA THR A 179 3.19 0.48 5.39
C THR A 179 2.88 1.88 5.92
N SER A 180 2.62 1.99 7.23
CA SER A 180 2.42 3.25 7.94
C SER A 180 3.61 4.23 7.87
N PHE A 181 4.78 3.76 7.40
CA PHE A 181 5.93 4.63 7.12
C PHE A 181 5.83 5.38 5.79
N THR A 182 4.87 5.08 4.92
CA THR A 182 4.64 5.85 3.69
C THR A 182 4.05 7.22 4.04
N ASP A 183 4.92 8.16 4.34
CA ASP A 183 4.58 9.49 4.83
C ASP A 183 5.75 10.43 4.51
N GLY A 184 5.45 11.63 4.00
CA GLY A 184 6.47 12.59 3.56
C GLY A 184 7.40 13.04 4.70
N ALA A 185 6.91 13.14 5.93
CA ALA A 185 7.75 13.48 7.09
C ALA A 185 8.68 12.31 7.45
N GLN A 186 8.21 11.07 7.37
CA GLN A 186 9.03 9.86 7.60
C GLN A 186 10.10 9.69 6.52
N PHE A 187 9.82 10.13 5.30
CA PHE A 187 10.78 10.11 4.17
C PHE A 187 11.72 11.32 4.16
N GLY A 188 11.63 12.21 5.14
CA GLY A 188 12.50 13.38 5.25
C GLY A 188 12.17 14.49 4.25
N LEU A 189 10.98 14.50 3.65
CA LEU A 189 10.57 15.49 2.65
C LEU A 189 10.05 16.80 3.28
N GLY A 190 9.98 16.87 4.61
CA GLY A 190 9.52 18.04 5.38
C GLY A 190 8.00 18.26 5.34
N ALA A 191 7.37 18.08 4.19
CA ALA A 191 5.93 18.20 3.99
C ALA A 191 5.44 17.18 2.96
N GLU A 192 4.13 16.94 2.92
CA GLU A 192 3.51 16.06 1.94
C GLU A 192 2.22 16.68 1.41
N ILE A 193 2.11 16.79 0.09
CA ILE A 193 0.88 17.19 -0.59
C ILE A 193 -0.03 15.98 -0.87
N GLY A 194 0.52 14.79 -0.85
CA GLY A 194 -0.17 13.52 -1.06
C GLY A 194 0.79 12.45 -1.56
N ILE A 195 0.26 11.25 -1.76
CA ILE A 195 1.02 10.09 -2.24
C ILE A 195 0.49 9.73 -3.63
N SER A 196 1.36 9.79 -4.63
CA SER A 196 1.01 9.44 -6.01
C SER A 196 1.34 7.98 -6.29
N THR A 197 0.42 7.29 -6.95
CA THR A 197 0.61 5.93 -7.47
C THR A 197 0.95 5.91 -8.95
N GLN A 198 1.05 7.08 -9.60
CA GLN A 198 1.37 7.20 -11.01
C GLN A 198 2.79 6.74 -11.31
N LYS A 199 3.01 6.19 -12.52
CA LYS A 199 4.33 5.70 -12.96
C LYS A 199 5.16 6.78 -13.66
N LEU A 200 4.52 7.80 -14.18
CA LEU A 200 5.17 8.95 -14.82
C LEU A 200 5.01 10.18 -13.94
N GLY A 201 6.09 10.92 -13.76
CA GLY A 201 6.14 12.07 -12.87
C GLY A 201 6.42 11.68 -11.42
N ALA A 202 5.82 12.40 -10.48
CA ALA A 202 5.98 12.12 -9.06
C ALA A 202 5.31 10.77 -8.69
N ARG A 203 6.03 9.93 -7.95
CA ARG A 203 5.54 8.64 -7.43
C ARG A 203 5.89 8.49 -5.96
N GLY A 204 4.96 8.01 -5.15
CA GLY A 204 5.12 7.95 -3.70
C GLY A 204 4.77 9.27 -3.02
N PRO A 205 5.24 9.49 -1.78
CA PRO A 205 5.06 10.75 -1.06
C PRO A 205 5.64 11.93 -1.84
N MET A 206 4.85 12.99 -1.98
CA MET A 206 5.22 14.18 -2.76
C MET A 206 5.50 15.36 -1.84
N GLY A 207 6.78 15.72 -1.73
CA GLY A 207 7.23 16.96 -1.09
C GLY A 207 7.40 18.12 -2.07
N LEU A 208 8.15 19.14 -1.68
CA LEU A 208 8.39 20.35 -2.48
C LEU A 208 9.01 20.04 -3.85
N GLU A 209 9.96 19.13 -3.91
CA GLU A 209 10.64 18.77 -5.17
C GLU A 209 9.68 18.22 -6.22
N ALA A 210 8.68 17.44 -5.80
CA ALA A 210 7.69 16.87 -6.70
C ALA A 210 6.79 17.93 -7.38
N LEU A 211 6.75 19.16 -6.85
CA LEU A 211 6.00 20.30 -7.38
C LEU A 211 6.83 21.21 -8.25
N THR A 212 8.09 20.90 -8.47
CA THR A 212 9.03 21.73 -9.21
C THR A 212 9.59 20.99 -10.42
N THR A 213 10.20 21.73 -11.32
CA THR A 213 10.96 21.17 -12.45
C THR A 213 12.22 21.98 -12.66
N TYR A 214 13.07 21.53 -13.54
CA TYR A 214 14.34 22.17 -13.85
C TYR A 214 14.39 22.68 -15.31
N LYS A 215 15.27 23.60 -15.57
CA LYS A 215 15.65 24.02 -16.91
C LYS A 215 17.18 24.02 -17.05
N TRP A 216 17.65 23.77 -18.25
CA TRP A 216 19.07 23.85 -18.57
C TRP A 216 19.46 25.30 -18.86
N LEU A 217 20.49 25.79 -18.19
CA LEU A 217 21.11 27.08 -18.49
C LEU A 217 22.41 26.82 -19.26
N ILE A 218 22.45 27.16 -20.54
CA ILE A 218 23.56 26.85 -21.45
C ILE A 218 24.17 28.14 -21.92
N ASN A 219 25.45 28.36 -21.57
CA ASN A 219 26.23 29.50 -22.03
C ASN A 219 27.27 29.02 -23.04
N GLY A 220 27.20 29.54 -24.25
CA GLY A 220 28.13 29.23 -25.31
C GLY A 220 29.07 30.42 -25.65
N HIS A 221 30.16 30.12 -26.35
CA HIS A 221 31.14 31.09 -26.86
C HIS A 221 31.30 30.97 -28.39
N GLY A 222 30.19 30.63 -29.09
CA GLY A 222 30.17 30.50 -30.54
C GLY A 222 30.43 29.08 -31.07
N GLN A 223 30.39 28.04 -30.21
CA GLN A 223 30.52 26.67 -30.67
C GLN A 223 29.34 26.27 -31.56
N THR A 224 29.64 25.56 -32.65
CA THR A 224 28.65 24.98 -33.54
C THR A 224 28.68 23.46 -33.45
N ARG A 225 27.54 22.83 -33.70
CA ARG A 225 27.47 21.37 -33.83
C ARG A 225 27.89 21.01 -35.26
N PRO A 226 28.84 20.03 -35.45
CA PRO A 226 29.23 19.56 -36.78
C PRO A 226 28.08 18.84 -37.48
#